data_76405182563969b9a2b86076ab0b76c2
#
_entry.id   76405182563969b9a2b86076ab0b76c2
#
_cell.length_a   1.000
_cell.length_b   1.000
_cell.length_c   1.000
_cell.angle_alpha   90.00
_cell.angle_beta   90.00
_cell.angle_gamma   90.00
#
_symmetry.space_group_name_H-M   'P 1'
#
loop_
_entity.id
_entity.type
_entity.pdbx_description
1 polymer ?
#
loop_
_entity_poly.entity_id
_entity_poly.type
_entity_poly.pdbx_seq_one_letter_code
_entity_poly.pdbx_strand_id
1 'polypeptide(L)'
;MKLYNTLDKKVVPIKPLKKGKLTIYNCGPTVYFRMHIGNIRAYVNWDILHRALIYTGYKVERIMNLTDVGHMSKDEDFGEDKIELQALKEGKDPISIANYYISTVLEDFAKLNILSPKGNPVDPNMPLEKLEEEGWTRATGYVDEMIAMVKKMEENGYTYETTQAVYFDVTKIDNYNIFTNQSLEEKQEGVREEVGVDPEKKHPADFVLWMKRVGKYKDHTMHWNSPWGDGFPGWHIECSAMSTSVLGEYFDIHTGGIDHLPLHHPNERAQNIGTFGHPSVKYWLHNDFLTGVEDSKLSKSAGTGASLPEVLSLGFDPMDIRYLFASVNYRVQLRFTKESLDGARNARVSLISKLRNIYRESNQKEGEILEDYKRQFIKELENNLNVSGTLAVISGLLKSKEKPEDILTTIYDFDKVLDLNLREETERKDMDIPEDILKLANERVEARKAKDFELADKKREQIESRGYRMIDTEDGFTLEKI
;
A
#
# COMPACT_ATOMS: atom_id res chain seq x y z
N MET A 1 8.63 -13.20 -14.95
CA MET A 1 7.72 -13.14 -13.78
C MET A 1 6.31 -13.52 -14.19
N LYS A 2 5.56 -14.21 -13.31
CA LYS A 2 4.13 -14.49 -13.45
C LYS A 2 3.39 -13.80 -12.30
N LEU A 3 2.25 -13.17 -12.58
CA LEU A 3 1.41 -12.51 -11.56
C LEU A 3 -0.05 -12.88 -11.78
N TYR A 4 -0.85 -12.83 -10.73
CA TYR A 4 -2.28 -13.03 -10.86
C TYR A 4 -2.93 -11.81 -11.46
N ASN A 5 -3.52 -11.96 -12.64
CA ASN A 5 -4.33 -10.93 -13.26
C ASN A 5 -5.79 -11.10 -12.84
N THR A 6 -6.35 -10.12 -12.16
CA THR A 6 -7.74 -10.18 -11.67
C THR A 6 -8.74 -10.25 -12.83
N LEU A 7 -8.44 -9.59 -13.94
CA LEU A 7 -9.27 -9.64 -15.12
C LEU A 7 -9.40 -11.06 -15.70
N ASP A 8 -8.27 -11.78 -15.77
CA ASP A 8 -8.21 -13.17 -16.27
C ASP A 8 -8.56 -14.21 -15.20
N LYS A 9 -8.63 -13.80 -13.92
CA LYS A 9 -8.85 -14.69 -12.75
C LYS A 9 -7.84 -15.84 -12.63
N LYS A 10 -6.61 -15.64 -13.11
CA LYS A 10 -5.52 -16.63 -13.11
C LYS A 10 -4.14 -15.99 -13.07
N VAL A 11 -3.15 -16.79 -12.67
CA VAL A 11 -1.73 -16.40 -12.76
C VAL A 11 -1.28 -16.47 -14.22
N VAL A 12 -0.77 -15.35 -14.74
CA VAL A 12 -0.33 -15.22 -16.13
C VAL A 12 1.12 -14.73 -16.21
N PRO A 13 1.86 -15.10 -17.25
CA PRO A 13 3.18 -14.51 -17.49
C PRO A 13 3.04 -13.04 -17.88
N ILE A 14 3.82 -12.18 -17.22
CA ILE A 14 3.85 -10.75 -17.55
C ILE A 14 4.69 -10.55 -18.81
N LYS A 15 4.05 -9.99 -19.82
CA LYS A 15 4.67 -9.61 -21.10
C LYS A 15 4.54 -8.10 -21.25
N PRO A 16 5.60 -7.33 -21.00
CA PRO A 16 5.57 -5.88 -21.14
C PRO A 16 5.11 -5.41 -22.52
N LEU A 17 4.42 -4.28 -22.59
CA LEU A 17 4.08 -3.61 -23.85
C LEU A 17 5.35 -3.17 -24.59
N LYS A 18 6.36 -2.71 -23.84
CA LYS A 18 7.69 -2.39 -24.37
C LYS A 18 8.72 -3.36 -23.78
N LYS A 19 9.46 -4.09 -24.62
CA LYS A 19 10.44 -5.09 -24.17
C LYS A 19 11.35 -4.55 -23.07
N GLY A 20 11.39 -5.24 -21.93
CA GLY A 20 12.25 -4.92 -20.79
C GLY A 20 11.79 -3.72 -19.93
N LYS A 21 10.70 -3.05 -20.30
CA LYS A 21 10.14 -1.92 -19.54
C LYS A 21 8.69 -2.21 -19.15
N LEU A 22 8.37 -2.00 -17.88
CA LEU A 22 7.00 -2.09 -17.32
C LEU A 22 6.53 -0.70 -16.89
N THR A 23 5.30 -0.38 -17.23
CA THR A 23 4.59 0.82 -16.77
C THR A 23 3.55 0.44 -15.73
N ILE A 24 3.52 1.14 -14.60
CA ILE A 24 2.67 0.82 -13.46
C ILE A 24 1.95 2.07 -12.95
N TYR A 25 0.63 1.98 -12.84
CA TYR A 25 -0.16 2.93 -12.08
C TYR A 25 -0.62 2.30 -10.77
N ASN A 26 -0.28 2.94 -9.64
CA ASN A 26 -0.79 2.55 -8.35
C ASN A 26 -1.92 3.50 -7.93
N CYS A 27 -3.12 2.98 -7.63
CA CYS A 27 -4.09 3.76 -6.89
C CYS A 27 -3.49 4.17 -5.56
N GLY A 28 -3.38 5.49 -5.38
CA GLY A 28 -2.81 6.09 -4.18
C GLY A 28 -3.89 6.50 -3.16
N PRO A 29 -3.49 7.15 -2.06
CA PRO A 29 -4.41 7.51 -1.00
C PRO A 29 -5.23 8.74 -1.32
N THR A 30 -6.45 8.80 -0.79
CA THR A 30 -7.21 10.05 -0.65
C THR A 30 -6.71 10.79 0.59
N VAL A 31 -6.29 12.04 0.43
CA VAL A 31 -5.54 12.77 1.44
C VAL A 31 -6.43 13.70 2.29
N TYR A 32 -7.38 13.13 3.02
CA TYR A 32 -8.25 13.84 3.96
C TYR A 32 -8.10 13.37 5.42
N PHE A 33 -7.41 12.26 5.64
CA PHE A 33 -7.03 11.75 6.96
C PHE A 33 -5.74 10.92 6.86
N ARG A 34 -5.09 10.66 8.02
CA ARG A 34 -3.92 9.79 8.03
C ARG A 34 -4.32 8.35 7.69
N MET A 35 -3.59 7.71 6.80
CA MET A 35 -3.86 6.34 6.37
C MET A 35 -3.95 5.37 7.55
N HIS A 36 -4.93 4.49 7.51
CA HIS A 36 -4.97 3.36 8.43
C HIS A 36 -4.08 2.20 7.92
N ILE A 37 -3.72 1.31 8.84
CA ILE A 37 -2.78 0.22 8.58
C ILE A 37 -3.19 -0.70 7.42
N GLY A 38 -4.49 -0.80 7.14
CA GLY A 38 -5.02 -1.56 6.01
C GLY A 38 -4.62 -0.99 4.64
N ASN A 39 -4.66 0.36 4.49
CA ASN A 39 -4.17 1.00 3.28
C ASN A 39 -2.66 0.80 3.13
N ILE A 40 -1.92 0.95 4.22
CA ILE A 40 -0.46 0.83 4.25
C ILE A 40 0.00 -0.57 3.78
N ARG A 41 -0.74 -1.62 4.09
CA ARG A 41 -0.44 -2.97 3.59
C ARG A 41 -0.36 -3.02 2.07
N ALA A 42 -1.29 -2.38 1.38
CA ALA A 42 -1.27 -2.35 -0.09
C ALA A 42 0.01 -1.69 -0.60
N TYR A 43 0.40 -0.55 -0.03
CA TYR A 43 1.59 0.18 -0.47
C TYR A 43 2.89 -0.57 -0.19
N VAL A 44 3.01 -1.28 0.94
CA VAL A 44 4.15 -2.17 1.21
C VAL A 44 4.22 -3.30 0.17
N ASN A 45 3.09 -3.93 -0.17
CA ASN A 45 3.07 -4.99 -1.18
C ASN A 45 3.44 -4.46 -2.58
N TRP A 46 2.99 -3.26 -2.93
CA TRP A 46 3.32 -2.65 -4.23
C TRP A 46 4.76 -2.13 -4.29
N ASP A 47 5.35 -1.77 -3.16
CA ASP A 47 6.77 -1.49 -3.04
C ASP A 47 7.62 -2.76 -3.24
N ILE A 48 7.26 -3.85 -2.58
CA ILE A 48 7.92 -5.15 -2.77
C ILE A 48 7.78 -5.62 -4.23
N LEU A 49 6.62 -5.44 -4.86
CA LEU A 49 6.44 -5.72 -6.29
C LEU A 49 7.39 -4.88 -7.15
N HIS A 50 7.47 -3.57 -6.90
CA HIS A 50 8.37 -2.66 -7.61
C HIS A 50 9.83 -3.12 -7.51
N ARG A 51 10.30 -3.38 -6.28
CA ARG A 51 11.66 -3.87 -6.03
C ARG A 51 11.92 -5.23 -6.69
N ALA A 52 10.96 -6.15 -6.61
CA ALA A 52 11.07 -7.47 -7.25
C ALA A 52 11.17 -7.37 -8.78
N LEU A 53 10.41 -6.47 -9.40
CA LEU A 53 10.48 -6.24 -10.84
C LEU A 53 11.85 -5.70 -11.26
N ILE A 54 12.39 -4.71 -10.52
CA ILE A 54 13.74 -4.19 -10.76
C ILE A 54 14.78 -5.28 -10.54
N TYR A 55 14.68 -6.02 -9.44
CA TYR A 55 15.61 -7.09 -9.09
C TYR A 55 15.64 -8.22 -10.14
N THR A 56 14.52 -8.49 -10.79
CA THR A 56 14.39 -9.47 -11.87
C THR A 56 14.70 -8.90 -13.26
N GLY A 57 15.21 -7.66 -13.34
CA GLY A 57 15.79 -7.08 -14.54
C GLY A 57 14.85 -6.22 -15.40
N TYR A 58 13.65 -5.87 -14.90
CA TYR A 58 12.79 -4.91 -15.60
C TYR A 58 13.18 -3.46 -15.28
N LYS A 59 13.11 -2.60 -16.29
CA LYS A 59 13.03 -1.17 -16.06
C LYS A 59 11.57 -0.82 -15.72
N VAL A 60 11.35 -0.25 -14.57
CA VAL A 60 9.99 0.11 -14.09
C VAL A 60 9.78 1.61 -14.20
N GLU A 61 8.68 2.02 -14.81
CA GLU A 61 8.14 3.38 -14.77
C GLU A 61 6.84 3.33 -14.00
N ARG A 62 6.83 3.88 -12.80
CA ARG A 62 5.69 3.85 -11.88
C ARG A 62 5.24 5.25 -11.55
N ILE A 63 3.94 5.45 -11.44
CA ILE A 63 3.31 6.63 -10.86
C ILE A 63 2.27 6.22 -9.83
N MET A 64 1.95 7.15 -8.93
CA MET A 64 0.93 6.97 -7.90
C MET A 64 0.18 8.28 -7.71
N ASN A 65 -1.14 8.23 -7.69
CA ASN A 65 -1.93 9.42 -7.42
C ASN A 65 -1.97 9.77 -5.94
N LEU A 66 -2.27 11.05 -5.70
CA LEU A 66 -2.71 11.61 -4.43
C LEU A 66 -4.04 12.29 -4.71
N THR A 67 -5.15 11.67 -4.26
CA THR A 67 -6.49 12.20 -4.47
C THR A 67 -6.73 13.35 -3.49
N ASP A 68 -6.62 14.56 -3.97
CA ASP A 68 -6.74 15.81 -3.20
C ASP A 68 -7.97 16.64 -3.61
N VAL A 69 -8.97 16.03 -4.28
CA VAL A 69 -10.24 16.64 -4.67
C VAL A 69 -11.37 15.60 -4.78
N GLY A 70 -12.61 16.02 -4.64
CA GLY A 70 -13.79 15.33 -5.17
C GLY A 70 -14.20 13.99 -4.56
N HIS A 71 -13.70 13.60 -3.38
CA HIS A 71 -14.01 12.29 -2.81
C HIS A 71 -15.23 12.30 -1.88
N MET A 72 -16.35 11.77 -2.34
CA MET A 72 -17.61 11.71 -1.57
C MET A 72 -17.58 10.72 -0.41
N SER A 73 -18.35 11.01 0.66
CA SER A 73 -18.27 10.30 1.95
C SER A 73 -18.67 8.84 1.92
N LYS A 74 -19.44 8.41 0.93
CA LYS A 74 -19.95 7.02 0.82
C LYS A 74 -19.21 6.17 -0.23
N ASP A 75 -18.09 6.65 -0.77
CA ASP A 75 -17.40 6.03 -1.92
C ASP A 75 -18.32 5.85 -3.16
N GLU A 76 -19.37 6.65 -3.21
CA GLU A 76 -20.36 6.77 -4.27
C GLU A 76 -20.40 8.21 -4.79
N ASP A 77 -21.22 8.45 -5.82
CA ASP A 77 -21.35 9.78 -6.44
C ASP A 77 -22.05 10.82 -5.56
N PHE A 78 -22.51 10.44 -4.36
CA PHE A 78 -23.31 11.27 -3.49
C PHE A 78 -22.78 11.29 -2.06
N GLY A 79 -23.04 12.39 -1.37
CA GLY A 79 -22.61 12.60 0.00
C GLY A 79 -21.99 13.98 0.19
N GLU A 80 -21.22 14.14 1.23
CA GLU A 80 -20.39 15.32 1.46
C GLU A 80 -18.96 15.00 1.08
N ASP A 81 -18.22 15.97 0.56
CA ASP A 81 -16.80 15.80 0.24
C ASP A 81 -16.00 15.59 1.52
N LYS A 82 -15.21 14.50 1.58
CA LYS A 82 -14.44 14.10 2.76
C LYS A 82 -13.37 15.13 3.11
N ILE A 83 -12.75 15.78 2.11
CA ILE A 83 -11.72 16.80 2.33
C ILE A 83 -12.38 18.07 2.88
N GLU A 84 -13.50 18.50 2.30
CA GLU A 84 -14.24 19.67 2.81
C GLU A 84 -14.79 19.44 4.22
N LEU A 85 -15.34 18.26 4.50
CA LEU A 85 -15.78 17.89 5.85
C LEU A 85 -14.65 17.97 6.88
N GLN A 86 -13.47 17.48 6.51
CA GLN A 86 -12.31 17.53 7.40
C GLN A 86 -11.81 18.97 7.56
N ALA A 87 -11.82 19.77 6.48
CA ALA A 87 -11.48 21.17 6.51
C ALA A 87 -12.39 21.96 7.46
N LEU A 88 -13.69 21.74 7.40
CA LEU A 88 -14.66 22.34 8.32
C LEU A 88 -14.41 21.93 9.77
N LYS A 89 -14.13 20.65 10.04
CA LYS A 89 -13.83 20.15 11.40
C LYS A 89 -12.59 20.78 12.00
N GLU A 90 -11.55 21.00 11.18
CA GLU A 90 -10.28 21.56 11.62
C GLU A 90 -10.20 23.09 11.51
N GLY A 91 -11.20 23.75 10.92
CA GLY A 91 -11.21 25.19 10.69
C GLY A 91 -10.12 25.65 9.72
N LYS A 92 -9.81 24.81 8.72
CA LYS A 92 -8.79 25.05 7.70
C LYS A 92 -9.42 25.03 6.30
N ASP A 93 -8.68 25.49 5.28
CA ASP A 93 -9.08 25.33 3.90
C ASP A 93 -8.77 23.90 3.39
N PRO A 94 -9.50 23.37 2.37
CA PRO A 94 -9.32 22.03 1.86
C PRO A 94 -7.91 21.72 1.33
N ILE A 95 -7.26 22.69 0.69
CA ILE A 95 -5.90 22.52 0.14
C ILE A 95 -4.89 22.34 1.27
N SER A 96 -5.03 23.12 2.35
CA SER A 96 -4.19 22.96 3.55
C SER A 96 -4.39 21.60 4.21
N ILE A 97 -5.62 21.07 4.23
CA ILE A 97 -5.91 19.72 4.72
C ILE A 97 -5.22 18.67 3.84
N ALA A 98 -5.40 18.74 2.52
CA ALA A 98 -4.76 17.82 1.59
C ALA A 98 -3.22 17.85 1.74
N ASN A 99 -2.61 19.02 1.77
CA ASN A 99 -1.17 19.20 1.92
C ASN A 99 -0.65 18.60 3.25
N TYR A 100 -1.38 18.80 4.34
CA TYR A 100 -1.02 18.20 5.63
C TYR A 100 -1.06 16.68 5.58
N TYR A 101 -2.11 16.09 5.01
CA TYR A 101 -2.19 14.63 4.95
C TYR A 101 -1.25 14.02 3.93
N ILE A 102 -0.87 14.73 2.85
CA ILE A 102 0.23 14.32 1.97
C ILE A 102 1.54 14.19 2.77
N SER A 103 1.87 15.16 3.65
CA SER A 103 3.07 15.04 4.48
C SER A 103 3.04 13.81 5.39
N THR A 104 1.86 13.43 5.92
CA THR A 104 1.73 12.20 6.72
C THR A 104 1.91 10.92 5.88
N VAL A 105 1.54 10.94 4.60
CA VAL A 105 1.82 9.83 3.66
C VAL A 105 3.33 9.67 3.47
N LEU A 106 4.05 10.77 3.24
CA LEU A 106 5.51 10.76 3.08
C LEU A 106 6.20 10.25 4.35
N GLU A 107 5.74 10.69 5.54
CA GLU A 107 6.25 10.18 6.82
C GLU A 107 6.06 8.67 6.98
N ASP A 108 4.86 8.17 6.70
CA ASP A 108 4.54 6.75 6.85
C ASP A 108 5.33 5.90 5.83
N PHE A 109 5.49 6.39 4.60
CA PHE A 109 6.28 5.72 3.57
C PHE A 109 7.77 5.67 3.94
N ALA A 110 8.33 6.78 4.41
CA ALA A 110 9.73 6.84 4.85
C ALA A 110 10.00 5.85 6.00
N LYS A 111 9.11 5.80 7.02
CA LYS A 111 9.25 4.88 8.17
C LYS A 111 9.18 3.41 7.77
N LEU A 112 8.45 3.07 6.72
CA LEU A 112 8.27 1.70 6.25
C LEU A 112 9.18 1.35 5.06
N ASN A 113 10.15 2.19 4.72
CA ASN A 113 11.04 2.02 3.57
C ASN A 113 10.27 1.84 2.24
N ILE A 114 9.09 2.43 2.11
CA ILE A 114 8.35 2.42 0.85
C ILE A 114 8.99 3.46 -0.07
N LEU A 115 9.42 3.03 -1.24
CA LEU A 115 10.04 3.91 -2.24
C LEU A 115 9.03 4.86 -2.87
N SER A 116 9.51 6.03 -3.28
CA SER A 116 8.78 6.89 -4.20
C SER A 116 8.39 6.13 -5.47
N PRO A 117 7.39 6.58 -6.24
CA PRO A 117 7.09 5.95 -7.52
C PRO A 117 8.30 5.84 -8.47
N LYS A 118 9.25 6.76 -8.42
CA LYS A 118 10.50 6.71 -9.20
C LYS A 118 11.54 5.71 -8.66
N GLY A 119 11.30 5.13 -7.47
CA GLY A 119 12.20 4.14 -6.88
C GLY A 119 13.27 4.74 -5.95
N ASN A 120 13.10 5.96 -5.51
CA ASN A 120 13.98 6.64 -4.55
C ASN A 120 13.46 6.48 -3.11
N PRO A 121 14.33 6.47 -2.09
CA PRO A 121 13.90 6.61 -0.70
C PRO A 121 13.07 7.90 -0.52
N VAL A 122 11.97 7.79 0.22
CA VAL A 122 11.08 8.93 0.46
C VAL A 122 11.68 9.85 1.52
N ASP A 123 11.87 11.12 1.18
CA ASP A 123 12.15 12.17 2.17
C ASP A 123 10.83 12.59 2.85
N PRO A 124 10.65 12.39 4.17
CA PRO A 124 9.43 12.80 4.88
C PRO A 124 9.19 14.31 4.87
N ASN A 125 10.23 15.10 4.59
CA ASN A 125 10.18 16.56 4.50
C ASN A 125 10.23 17.07 3.05
N MET A 126 9.92 16.19 2.09
CA MET A 126 9.93 16.56 0.66
C MET A 126 9.02 17.78 0.40
N PRO A 127 9.51 18.81 -0.26
CA PRO A 127 8.68 19.91 -0.72
C PRO A 127 7.60 19.41 -1.68
N LEU A 128 6.36 19.86 -1.50
CA LEU A 128 5.21 19.34 -2.26
C LEU A 128 5.30 19.63 -3.77
N GLU A 129 6.02 20.67 -4.18
CA GLU A 129 6.33 20.99 -5.57
C GLU A 129 7.23 19.95 -6.27
N LYS A 130 7.90 19.08 -5.50
CA LYS A 130 8.74 17.98 -6.03
C LYS A 130 8.03 16.65 -6.16
N LEU A 131 6.78 16.56 -5.76
CA LEU A 131 6.02 15.31 -5.79
C LEU A 131 6.00 14.70 -7.20
N GLU A 132 5.74 15.50 -8.24
CA GLU A 132 5.68 15.01 -9.62
C GLU A 132 7.05 14.52 -10.14
N GLU A 133 8.15 15.14 -9.72
CA GLU A 133 9.51 14.69 -10.05
C GLU A 133 9.74 13.26 -9.52
N GLU A 134 9.13 12.93 -8.38
CA GLU A 134 9.19 11.61 -7.76
C GLU A 134 8.06 10.66 -8.20
N GLY A 135 7.21 11.12 -9.13
CA GLY A 135 6.17 10.30 -9.78
C GLY A 135 4.84 10.23 -9.03
N TRP A 136 4.61 11.10 -8.03
CA TRP A 136 3.27 11.31 -7.50
C TRP A 136 2.49 12.30 -8.35
N THR A 137 1.24 11.99 -8.65
CA THR A 137 0.33 12.86 -9.40
C THR A 137 -0.77 13.35 -8.46
N ARG A 138 -0.94 14.68 -8.33
CA ARG A 138 -2.03 15.27 -7.55
C ARG A 138 -3.24 15.47 -8.45
N ALA A 139 -4.43 15.03 -8.03
CA ALA A 139 -5.65 15.12 -8.84
C ALA A 139 -5.97 16.57 -9.23
N THR A 140 -5.75 17.55 -8.33
CA THR A 140 -5.92 18.98 -8.62
C THR A 140 -5.05 19.50 -9.76
N GLY A 141 -3.92 18.88 -10.05
CA GLY A 141 -3.02 19.23 -11.16
C GLY A 141 -3.45 18.68 -12.53
N TYR A 142 -4.49 17.82 -12.61
CA TYR A 142 -4.91 17.13 -13.82
C TYR A 142 -6.39 17.38 -14.20
N VAL A 143 -6.97 18.46 -13.70
CA VAL A 143 -8.39 18.77 -13.95
C VAL A 143 -8.66 19.05 -15.43
N ASP A 144 -7.74 19.71 -16.12
CA ASP A 144 -7.86 19.97 -17.56
C ASP A 144 -7.86 18.67 -18.38
N GLU A 145 -7.03 17.70 -18.00
CA GLU A 145 -6.99 16.35 -18.58
C GLU A 145 -8.27 15.57 -18.31
N MET A 146 -8.82 15.70 -17.10
CA MET A 146 -10.12 15.11 -16.75
C MET A 146 -11.24 15.69 -17.62
N ILE A 147 -11.30 17.02 -17.76
CA ILE A 147 -12.27 17.70 -18.62
C ILE A 147 -12.11 17.25 -20.07
N ALA A 148 -10.88 17.19 -20.58
CA ALA A 148 -10.61 16.73 -21.94
C ALA A 148 -11.06 15.27 -22.16
N MET A 149 -10.84 14.40 -21.16
CA MET A 149 -11.26 13.01 -21.20
C MET A 149 -12.79 12.86 -21.20
N VAL A 150 -13.50 13.65 -20.37
CA VAL A 150 -14.99 13.65 -20.36
C VAL A 150 -15.54 14.16 -21.68
N LYS A 151 -14.98 15.23 -22.26
CA LYS A 151 -15.37 15.69 -23.60
C LYS A 151 -15.22 14.62 -24.67
N LYS A 152 -14.10 13.84 -24.59
CA LYS A 152 -13.88 12.78 -25.56
C LYS A 152 -14.88 11.64 -25.39
N MET A 153 -15.27 11.28 -24.18
CA MET A 153 -16.35 10.33 -23.93
C MET A 153 -17.70 10.85 -24.42
N GLU A 154 -17.98 12.16 -24.30
CA GLU A 154 -19.17 12.80 -24.81
C GLU A 154 -19.22 12.74 -26.34
N GLU A 155 -18.14 13.13 -27.02
CA GLU A 155 -18.01 13.01 -28.48
C GLU A 155 -18.26 11.57 -28.99
N ASN A 156 -17.79 10.58 -28.21
CA ASN A 156 -17.96 9.16 -28.50
C ASN A 156 -19.37 8.64 -28.12
N GLY A 157 -20.20 9.48 -27.47
CA GLY A 157 -21.58 9.16 -27.13
C GLY A 157 -21.77 8.31 -25.90
N TYR A 158 -20.81 8.27 -24.96
CA TYR A 158 -20.85 7.48 -23.69
C TYR A 158 -21.41 8.27 -22.50
N THR A 159 -21.71 9.55 -22.69
CA THR A 159 -22.14 10.40 -21.57
C THR A 159 -23.55 10.95 -21.80
N TYR A 160 -24.16 11.47 -20.76
CA TYR A 160 -25.33 12.32 -20.80
C TYR A 160 -25.29 13.33 -19.66
N GLU A 161 -25.97 14.44 -19.84
CA GLU A 161 -26.00 15.55 -18.89
C GLU A 161 -27.37 15.61 -18.21
N THR A 162 -27.36 15.94 -16.91
CA THR A 162 -28.54 16.25 -16.11
C THR A 162 -28.44 17.67 -15.56
N THR A 163 -29.42 18.10 -14.77
CA THR A 163 -29.31 19.36 -14.01
C THR A 163 -28.22 19.35 -12.97
N GLN A 164 -27.81 18.17 -12.44
CA GLN A 164 -26.87 18.03 -11.35
C GLN A 164 -25.46 17.63 -11.80
N ALA A 165 -25.32 16.84 -12.86
CA ALA A 165 -24.02 16.26 -13.23
C ALA A 165 -23.95 15.85 -14.71
N VAL A 166 -22.72 15.50 -15.13
CA VAL A 166 -22.45 14.70 -16.33
C VAL A 166 -22.18 13.28 -15.89
N TYR A 167 -22.95 12.33 -16.42
CA TYR A 167 -22.85 10.91 -16.10
C TYR A 167 -22.26 10.10 -17.23
N PHE A 168 -21.58 9.02 -16.87
CA PHE A 168 -21.23 7.93 -17.78
C PHE A 168 -22.40 6.94 -17.88
N ASP A 169 -22.82 6.60 -19.09
CA ASP A 169 -23.87 5.61 -19.42
C ASP A 169 -23.23 4.21 -19.45
N VAL A 170 -23.32 3.47 -18.33
CA VAL A 170 -22.70 2.13 -18.21
C VAL A 170 -23.35 1.09 -19.10
N THR A 171 -24.59 1.34 -19.59
CA THR A 171 -25.30 0.40 -20.46
C THR A 171 -24.65 0.27 -21.84
N LYS A 172 -23.73 1.17 -22.17
CA LYS A 172 -22.95 1.17 -23.42
C LYS A 172 -21.67 0.36 -23.37
N ILE A 173 -21.34 -0.21 -22.18
CA ILE A 173 -20.13 -0.99 -21.98
C ILE A 173 -20.45 -2.48 -21.84
N ASP A 174 -20.02 -3.24 -22.83
CA ASP A 174 -20.10 -4.70 -22.75
C ASP A 174 -19.23 -5.22 -21.60
N ASN A 175 -19.78 -6.13 -20.78
CA ASN A 175 -19.08 -6.71 -19.64
C ASN A 175 -18.53 -5.66 -18.66
N TYR A 176 -19.32 -4.64 -18.33
CA TYR A 176 -18.96 -3.60 -17.38
C TYR A 176 -18.47 -4.19 -16.04
N ASN A 177 -19.17 -5.20 -15.50
CA ASN A 177 -18.85 -5.86 -14.22
C ASN A 177 -17.88 -7.04 -14.35
N ILE A 178 -16.98 -7.04 -15.33
CA ILE A 178 -16.07 -8.16 -15.63
C ILE A 178 -15.22 -8.60 -14.43
N PHE A 179 -14.94 -7.72 -13.47
CA PHE A 179 -14.14 -8.03 -12.26
C PHE A 179 -14.92 -8.87 -11.25
N THR A 180 -16.21 -8.61 -11.05
CA THR A 180 -17.04 -9.26 -10.03
C THR A 180 -17.95 -10.35 -10.59
N ASN A 181 -18.29 -10.31 -11.86
CA ASN A 181 -19.33 -11.11 -12.52
C ASN A 181 -20.75 -10.85 -11.98
N GLN A 182 -20.97 -9.77 -11.23
CA GLN A 182 -22.32 -9.35 -10.85
C GLN A 182 -23.08 -8.80 -12.08
N SER A 183 -24.36 -9.10 -12.21
CA SER A 183 -25.18 -8.46 -13.23
C SER A 183 -25.43 -6.98 -12.88
N LEU A 184 -25.76 -6.17 -13.89
CA LEU A 184 -26.17 -4.77 -13.64
C LEU A 184 -27.45 -4.71 -12.81
N GLU A 185 -28.34 -5.72 -12.94
CA GLU A 185 -29.57 -5.83 -12.18
C GLU A 185 -29.31 -6.12 -10.68
N GLU A 186 -28.36 -6.98 -10.35
CA GLU A 186 -27.94 -7.25 -8.95
C GLU A 186 -27.39 -6.00 -8.26
N LYS A 187 -26.71 -5.10 -8.99
CA LYS A 187 -26.29 -3.80 -8.47
C LYS A 187 -27.47 -2.85 -8.17
N GLN A 188 -28.62 -3.00 -8.85
CA GLN A 188 -29.81 -2.17 -8.62
C GLN A 188 -30.47 -2.40 -7.26
N GLU A 189 -30.40 -3.62 -6.71
CA GLU A 189 -31.04 -3.96 -5.44
C GLU A 189 -30.41 -3.25 -4.24
N GLY A 190 -29.09 -2.97 -4.29
CA GLY A 190 -28.39 -2.27 -3.21
C GLY A 190 -28.59 -0.74 -3.18
N VAL A 191 -29.06 -0.13 -4.28
CA VAL A 191 -29.13 1.34 -4.45
C VAL A 191 -30.56 1.90 -4.18
N ARG A 192 -31.57 1.05 -4.08
CA ARG A 192 -32.99 1.48 -4.06
C ARG A 192 -33.47 2.26 -2.83
N GLU A 193 -32.71 2.35 -1.75
CA GLU A 193 -33.15 3.00 -0.50
C GLU A 193 -32.42 4.29 -0.14
N GLU A 194 -31.57 4.88 -1.00
CA GLU A 194 -30.78 6.05 -0.65
C GLU A 194 -31.47 7.39 -1.00
N VAL A 195 -31.69 8.19 0.01
CA VAL A 195 -32.15 9.58 -0.08
C VAL A 195 -31.03 10.42 -0.73
N GLY A 196 -31.30 10.97 -1.93
CA GLY A 196 -30.38 11.92 -2.59
C GLY A 196 -29.90 11.54 -3.98
N VAL A 197 -30.41 10.46 -4.57
CA VAL A 197 -30.12 10.08 -5.97
C VAL A 197 -30.69 11.12 -6.92
N ASP A 198 -29.90 11.54 -7.92
CA ASP A 198 -30.37 12.41 -8.99
C ASP A 198 -31.54 11.75 -9.72
N PRO A 199 -32.76 12.35 -9.72
CA PRO A 199 -33.94 11.76 -10.36
C PRO A 199 -33.85 11.68 -11.91
N GLU A 200 -32.89 12.41 -12.49
CA GLU A 200 -32.63 12.39 -13.93
C GLU A 200 -31.60 11.32 -14.35
N LYS A 201 -31.05 10.58 -13.40
CA LYS A 201 -30.10 9.50 -13.64
C LYS A 201 -30.78 8.35 -14.39
N LYS A 202 -30.25 7.94 -15.55
CA LYS A 202 -30.89 6.96 -16.44
C LYS A 202 -30.82 5.53 -15.90
N HIS A 203 -29.67 5.15 -15.29
CA HIS A 203 -29.47 3.83 -14.75
C HIS A 203 -28.78 3.94 -13.37
N PRO A 204 -29.18 3.16 -12.35
CA PRO A 204 -28.60 3.25 -11.00
C PRO A 204 -27.08 3.08 -10.95
N ALA A 205 -26.50 2.26 -11.83
CA ALA A 205 -25.06 2.05 -11.90
C ALA A 205 -24.29 3.12 -12.70
N ASP A 206 -24.97 4.07 -13.36
CA ASP A 206 -24.30 5.20 -14.00
C ASP A 206 -23.53 6.01 -12.94
N PHE A 207 -22.38 6.52 -13.26
CA PHE A 207 -21.53 7.21 -12.30
C PHE A 207 -21.15 8.62 -12.81
N VAL A 208 -20.85 9.50 -11.86
CA VAL A 208 -20.53 10.90 -12.13
C VAL A 208 -19.15 11.01 -12.78
N LEU A 209 -19.07 11.78 -13.85
CA LEU A 209 -17.84 12.23 -14.49
C LEU A 209 -17.50 13.67 -14.08
N TRP A 210 -18.53 14.52 -14.00
CA TRP A 210 -18.41 15.90 -13.59
C TRP A 210 -19.64 16.30 -12.77
N MET A 211 -19.43 16.68 -11.51
CA MET A 211 -20.48 17.18 -10.62
C MET A 211 -20.61 18.68 -10.82
N LYS A 212 -21.83 19.17 -11.06
CA LYS A 212 -22.11 20.60 -11.17
C LYS A 212 -22.27 21.23 -9.81
N ARG A 213 -21.80 22.46 -9.68
CA ARG A 213 -21.88 23.26 -8.44
C ARG A 213 -23.27 23.87 -8.28
N VAL A 214 -24.29 23.02 -8.15
CA VAL A 214 -25.69 23.39 -8.00
C VAL A 214 -26.32 22.69 -6.78
N GLY A 215 -27.50 23.13 -6.37
CA GLY A 215 -28.23 22.50 -5.26
C GLY A 215 -27.40 22.44 -3.97
N LYS A 216 -27.21 21.23 -3.44
CA LYS A 216 -26.42 20.99 -2.21
C LYS A 216 -24.93 21.27 -2.38
N TYR A 217 -24.40 21.25 -3.59
CA TYR A 217 -22.97 21.49 -3.88
C TYR A 217 -22.68 22.94 -4.30
N LYS A 218 -23.67 23.86 -4.23
CA LYS A 218 -23.51 25.26 -4.64
C LYS A 218 -22.37 26.00 -3.93
N ASP A 219 -22.06 25.60 -2.70
CA ASP A 219 -21.05 26.20 -1.84
C ASP A 219 -19.73 25.39 -1.81
N HIS A 220 -19.59 24.36 -2.68
CA HIS A 220 -18.36 23.56 -2.78
C HIS A 220 -17.18 24.44 -3.15
N THR A 221 -16.09 24.38 -2.38
CA THR A 221 -14.97 25.33 -2.45
C THR A 221 -13.93 24.94 -3.50
N MET A 222 -13.75 23.61 -3.75
CA MET A 222 -12.84 23.11 -4.77
C MET A 222 -13.59 22.88 -6.06
N HIS A 223 -13.56 23.86 -6.98
CA HIS A 223 -14.35 23.82 -8.22
C HIS A 223 -13.60 24.48 -9.37
N TRP A 224 -13.95 24.09 -10.58
CA TRP A 224 -13.35 24.57 -11.82
C TRP A 224 -14.42 24.82 -12.89
N ASN A 225 -14.12 25.74 -13.80
CA ASN A 225 -14.94 25.96 -14.98
C ASN A 225 -14.80 24.81 -15.97
N SER A 226 -15.92 24.34 -16.51
CA SER A 226 -15.97 23.29 -17.53
C SER A 226 -16.99 23.63 -18.62
N PRO A 227 -17.03 22.91 -19.75
CA PRO A 227 -18.08 23.05 -20.76
C PRO A 227 -19.51 22.83 -20.24
N TRP A 228 -19.65 22.05 -19.14
CA TRP A 228 -20.94 21.72 -18.51
C TRP A 228 -21.29 22.68 -17.36
N GLY A 229 -20.50 23.69 -17.15
CA GLY A 229 -20.61 24.67 -16.06
C GLY A 229 -19.58 24.52 -14.97
N ASP A 230 -19.69 25.39 -13.97
CA ASP A 230 -18.86 25.37 -12.76
C ASP A 230 -19.12 24.10 -11.95
N GLY A 231 -18.04 23.41 -11.51
CA GLY A 231 -18.17 22.13 -10.85
C GLY A 231 -16.83 21.47 -10.50
N PHE A 232 -16.87 20.16 -10.28
CA PHE A 232 -15.70 19.38 -9.90
C PHE A 232 -15.75 17.94 -10.45
N PRO A 233 -14.60 17.26 -10.63
CA PRO A 233 -14.57 15.91 -11.18
C PRO A 233 -15.18 14.88 -10.23
N GLY A 234 -15.74 13.80 -10.78
CA GLY A 234 -16.05 12.59 -10.04
C GLY A 234 -14.78 11.82 -9.66
N TRP A 235 -14.86 10.98 -8.65
CA TRP A 235 -13.69 10.25 -8.10
C TRP A 235 -12.97 9.35 -9.12
N HIS A 236 -13.69 8.70 -10.01
CA HIS A 236 -13.09 7.68 -10.90
C HIS A 236 -12.31 8.28 -12.08
N ILE A 237 -12.70 9.47 -12.55
CA ILE A 237 -12.04 10.12 -13.70
C ILE A 237 -10.62 10.57 -13.37
N GLU A 238 -10.32 10.83 -12.09
CA GLU A 238 -9.00 11.24 -11.63
C GLU A 238 -7.93 10.21 -12.03
N CYS A 239 -8.13 8.95 -11.63
CA CYS A 239 -7.18 7.87 -11.91
C CYS A 239 -7.07 7.58 -13.42
N SER A 240 -8.19 7.60 -14.15
CA SER A 240 -8.20 7.40 -15.59
C SER A 240 -7.43 8.49 -16.33
N ALA A 241 -7.65 9.76 -15.98
CA ALA A 241 -6.97 10.88 -16.61
C ALA A 241 -5.48 10.92 -16.25
N MET A 242 -5.12 10.82 -14.96
CA MET A 242 -3.73 10.85 -14.51
C MET A 242 -2.91 9.70 -15.10
N SER A 243 -3.45 8.47 -15.06
CA SER A 243 -2.72 7.30 -15.58
C SER A 243 -2.44 7.41 -17.07
N THR A 244 -3.44 7.79 -17.87
CA THR A 244 -3.31 7.84 -19.33
C THR A 244 -2.55 9.07 -19.81
N SER A 245 -2.62 10.19 -19.10
CA SER A 245 -1.83 11.39 -19.44
C SER A 245 -0.33 11.17 -19.25
N VAL A 246 0.06 10.45 -18.21
CA VAL A 246 1.49 10.24 -17.88
C VAL A 246 2.05 8.98 -18.54
N LEU A 247 1.33 7.85 -18.50
CA LEU A 247 1.83 6.57 -19.01
C LEU A 247 1.43 6.30 -20.47
N GLY A 248 0.46 7.06 -21.00
CA GLY A 248 -0.10 6.90 -22.33
C GLY A 248 -1.36 6.01 -22.34
N GLU A 249 -2.03 5.94 -23.50
CA GLU A 249 -3.28 5.21 -23.69
C GLU A 249 -3.23 3.73 -23.31
N TYR A 250 -2.04 3.12 -23.35
CA TYR A 250 -1.78 1.74 -22.95
C TYR A 250 -0.66 1.68 -21.93
N PHE A 251 -0.92 1.02 -20.80
CA PHE A 251 0.10 0.73 -19.82
C PHE A 251 -0.04 -0.70 -19.25
N ASP A 252 1.02 -1.20 -18.61
CA ASP A 252 1.11 -2.63 -18.31
C ASP A 252 0.26 -3.02 -17.10
N ILE A 253 0.46 -2.35 -15.96
CA ILE A 253 -0.09 -2.81 -14.68
C ILE A 253 -0.84 -1.67 -13.99
N HIS A 254 -2.03 -2.00 -13.50
CA HIS A 254 -2.79 -1.16 -12.57
C HIS A 254 -2.97 -1.92 -11.25
N THR A 255 -2.73 -1.26 -10.12
CA THR A 255 -2.86 -1.88 -8.80
C THR A 255 -3.81 -1.12 -7.89
N GLY A 256 -4.48 -1.84 -6.98
CA GLY A 256 -5.35 -1.25 -5.97
C GLY A 256 -5.70 -2.24 -4.86
N GLY A 257 -6.61 -1.85 -3.99
CA GLY A 257 -7.26 -2.75 -3.03
C GLY A 257 -8.38 -3.57 -3.67
N ILE A 258 -8.74 -4.68 -3.05
CA ILE A 258 -9.86 -5.52 -3.52
C ILE A 258 -11.21 -4.78 -3.42
N ASP A 259 -11.31 -3.75 -2.58
CA ASP A 259 -12.42 -2.82 -2.47
C ASP A 259 -12.69 -2.00 -3.74
N HIS A 260 -11.70 -1.85 -4.62
CA HIS A 260 -11.87 -1.18 -5.91
C HIS A 260 -12.59 -2.04 -6.96
N LEU A 261 -12.67 -3.36 -6.76
CA LEU A 261 -13.24 -4.30 -7.73
C LEU A 261 -14.74 -4.08 -8.03
N PRO A 262 -15.59 -3.75 -7.05
CA PRO A 262 -17.02 -3.61 -7.34
C PRO A 262 -17.36 -2.29 -8.03
N LEU A 263 -16.54 -1.23 -7.93
CA LEU A 263 -16.93 0.10 -8.37
C LEU A 263 -15.81 0.85 -9.09
N HIS A 264 -14.69 1.14 -8.41
CA HIS A 264 -13.67 2.08 -8.89
C HIS A 264 -13.01 1.62 -10.20
N HIS A 265 -12.45 0.43 -10.23
CA HIS A 265 -11.76 -0.09 -11.41
C HIS A 265 -12.67 -0.45 -12.59
N PRO A 266 -13.92 -0.96 -12.39
CA PRO A 266 -14.87 -1.05 -13.50
C PRO A 266 -15.17 0.29 -14.14
N ASN A 267 -15.30 1.36 -13.34
CA ASN A 267 -15.56 2.71 -13.83
C ASN A 267 -14.37 3.27 -14.60
N GLU A 268 -13.14 3.13 -14.09
CA GLU A 268 -11.93 3.52 -14.83
C GLU A 268 -11.82 2.76 -16.17
N ARG A 269 -12.07 1.44 -16.15
CA ARG A 269 -12.06 0.66 -17.39
C ARG A 269 -13.12 1.14 -18.38
N ALA A 270 -14.31 1.49 -17.91
CA ALA A 270 -15.38 2.04 -18.74
C ALA A 270 -15.01 3.41 -19.33
N GLN A 271 -14.43 4.29 -18.52
CA GLN A 271 -13.93 5.60 -18.95
C GLN A 271 -12.85 5.46 -20.04
N ASN A 272 -11.90 4.55 -19.86
CA ASN A 272 -10.86 4.29 -20.86
C ASN A 272 -11.47 3.79 -22.19
N ILE A 273 -12.42 2.85 -22.14
CA ILE A 273 -13.12 2.37 -23.34
C ILE A 273 -13.94 3.50 -23.99
N GLY A 274 -14.64 4.29 -23.19
CA GLY A 274 -15.43 5.43 -23.70
C GLY A 274 -14.57 6.51 -24.36
N THR A 275 -13.33 6.67 -23.87
CA THR A 275 -12.38 7.67 -24.40
C THR A 275 -11.65 7.17 -25.64
N PHE A 276 -11.05 5.96 -25.55
CA PHE A 276 -10.10 5.45 -26.56
C PHE A 276 -10.68 4.36 -27.46
N GLY A 277 -11.86 3.83 -27.14
CA GLY A 277 -12.48 2.68 -27.83
C GLY A 277 -11.91 1.32 -27.38
N HIS A 278 -11.02 1.28 -26.40
CA HIS A 278 -10.37 0.08 -25.87
C HIS A 278 -9.96 0.26 -24.40
N PRO A 279 -9.80 -0.83 -23.63
CA PRO A 279 -9.22 -0.74 -22.28
C PRO A 279 -7.75 -0.35 -22.33
N SER A 280 -7.31 0.50 -21.40
CA SER A 280 -5.91 1.00 -21.33
C SER A 280 -4.97 0.05 -20.57
N VAL A 281 -5.50 -0.74 -19.65
CA VAL A 281 -4.74 -1.54 -18.70
C VAL A 281 -4.66 -2.99 -19.13
N LYS A 282 -3.43 -3.53 -19.14
CA LYS A 282 -3.20 -4.93 -19.53
C LYS A 282 -3.35 -5.90 -18.37
N TYR A 283 -2.86 -5.56 -17.18
CA TYR A 283 -2.89 -6.42 -15.99
C TYR A 283 -3.42 -5.65 -14.78
N TRP A 284 -4.38 -6.23 -14.10
CA TRP A 284 -4.99 -5.68 -12.89
C TRP A 284 -4.59 -6.52 -11.67
N LEU A 285 -3.97 -5.89 -10.68
CA LEU A 285 -3.52 -6.56 -9.46
C LEU A 285 -4.22 -5.95 -8.24
N HIS A 286 -4.72 -6.80 -7.35
CA HIS A 286 -5.46 -6.36 -6.16
C HIS A 286 -4.89 -6.98 -4.91
N ASN A 287 -4.71 -6.12 -3.90
CA ASN A 287 -4.34 -6.52 -2.55
C ASN A 287 -5.60 -6.82 -1.73
N ASP A 288 -5.58 -7.93 -0.98
CA ASP A 288 -6.70 -8.34 -0.14
C ASP A 288 -6.69 -7.59 1.21
N PHE A 289 -7.81 -7.63 1.93
CA PHE A 289 -8.05 -6.90 3.18
C PHE A 289 -7.14 -7.32 4.34
N LEU A 290 -6.98 -6.38 5.28
CA LEU A 290 -6.66 -6.72 6.67
C LEU A 290 -7.95 -7.01 7.43
N THR A 291 -7.91 -8.05 8.28
CA THR A 291 -9.01 -8.42 9.18
C THR A 291 -8.53 -8.41 10.63
N GLY A 292 -9.48 -8.36 11.60
CA GLY A 292 -9.16 -8.43 13.03
C GLY A 292 -8.62 -7.14 13.64
N VAL A 293 -8.59 -6.04 12.90
CA VAL A 293 -8.21 -4.72 13.43
C VAL A 293 -9.24 -4.24 14.46
N GLU A 294 -10.50 -4.58 14.26
CA GLU A 294 -11.64 -4.17 15.11
C GLU A 294 -11.68 -4.85 16.48
N ASP A 295 -11.16 -6.08 16.58
CA ASP A 295 -11.23 -6.92 17.80
C ASP A 295 -10.12 -6.62 18.82
N SER A 296 -9.20 -5.71 18.52
CA SER A 296 -8.02 -5.48 19.34
C SER A 296 -8.04 -4.11 20.04
N LYS A 297 -7.19 -3.94 21.06
CA LYS A 297 -6.87 -2.62 21.64
C LYS A 297 -6.37 -1.61 20.57
N LEU A 298 -6.09 -2.08 19.36
CA LEU A 298 -5.70 -1.33 18.17
C LEU A 298 -6.86 -0.55 17.54
N SER A 299 -8.14 -0.86 17.89
CA SER A 299 -9.31 -0.25 17.26
C SER A 299 -9.94 0.91 18.06
N LYS A 300 -9.38 1.29 19.21
CA LYS A 300 -10.05 2.23 20.15
C LYS A 300 -10.04 3.70 19.74
N SER A 301 -9.32 4.08 18.69
CA SER A 301 -9.31 5.45 18.20
C SER A 301 -10.14 5.58 16.92
N ALA A 302 -11.29 6.21 17.04
CA ALA A 302 -12.04 6.87 15.96
C ALA A 302 -12.72 6.02 14.85
N GLY A 303 -12.94 4.72 14.99
CA GLY A 303 -13.82 3.98 14.04
C GLY A 303 -13.22 3.74 12.62
N THR A 304 -11.98 4.14 12.37
CA THR A 304 -11.34 4.08 11.03
C THR A 304 -10.19 3.07 10.93
N GLY A 305 -9.90 2.30 12.00
CA GLY A 305 -8.71 1.45 12.09
C GLY A 305 -7.47 2.21 12.60
N ALA A 306 -6.47 1.46 13.10
CA ALA A 306 -5.25 2.07 13.65
C ALA A 306 -4.37 2.66 12.56
N SER A 307 -3.83 3.85 12.80
CA SER A 307 -2.76 4.48 12.01
C SER A 307 -1.39 3.89 12.35
N LEU A 308 -0.40 4.12 11.48
CA LEU A 308 0.98 3.68 11.74
C LEU A 308 1.53 4.20 13.08
N PRO A 309 1.43 5.50 13.45
CA PRO A 309 1.91 5.99 14.75
C PRO A 309 1.25 5.30 15.94
N GLU A 310 -0.04 4.99 15.85
CA GLU A 310 -0.75 4.27 16.93
C GLU A 310 -0.20 2.84 17.11
N VAL A 311 0.08 2.13 16.02
CA VAL A 311 0.72 0.81 16.09
C VAL A 311 2.15 0.91 16.66
N LEU A 312 2.92 1.91 16.24
CA LEU A 312 4.28 2.13 16.75
C LEU A 312 4.27 2.50 18.24
N SER A 313 3.25 3.23 18.71
CA SER A 313 3.11 3.59 20.13
C SER A 313 2.94 2.36 21.07
N LEU A 314 2.57 1.20 20.52
CA LEU A 314 2.56 -0.07 21.24
C LEU A 314 3.97 -0.70 21.35
N GLY A 315 4.98 0.00 20.84
CA GLY A 315 6.38 -0.40 20.90
C GLY A 315 6.77 -1.38 19.79
N PHE A 316 6.07 -1.42 18.66
CA PHE A 316 6.50 -2.15 17.47
C PHE A 316 7.46 -1.28 16.63
N ASP A 317 8.41 -1.92 15.97
CA ASP A 317 9.27 -1.30 14.97
C ASP A 317 8.53 -1.25 13.61
N PRO A 318 8.71 -0.22 12.77
CA PRO A 318 8.14 -0.21 11.42
C PRO A 318 8.47 -1.47 10.60
N MET A 319 9.68 -2.02 10.78
CA MET A 319 10.11 -3.23 10.08
C MET A 319 9.42 -4.51 10.60
N ASP A 320 8.86 -4.52 11.82
CA ASP A 320 7.99 -5.63 12.28
C ASP A 320 6.71 -5.68 11.44
N ILE A 321 6.14 -4.50 11.16
CA ILE A 321 4.94 -4.35 10.34
C ILE A 321 5.25 -4.73 8.89
N ARG A 322 6.36 -4.23 8.34
CA ARG A 322 6.80 -4.56 6.98
C ARG A 322 7.07 -6.06 6.83
N TYR A 323 7.72 -6.69 7.81
CA TYR A 323 7.94 -8.15 7.84
C TYR A 323 6.62 -8.92 7.87
N LEU A 324 5.66 -8.51 8.70
CA LEU A 324 4.34 -9.15 8.75
C LEU A 324 3.65 -9.10 7.37
N PHE A 325 3.63 -7.94 6.73
CA PHE A 325 3.00 -7.79 5.42
C PHE A 325 3.72 -8.60 4.33
N ALA A 326 5.05 -8.63 4.35
CA ALA A 326 5.87 -9.42 3.44
C ALA A 326 5.69 -10.93 3.62
N SER A 327 5.39 -11.39 4.84
CA SER A 327 5.27 -12.82 5.17
C SER A 327 4.02 -13.49 4.60
N VAL A 328 3.02 -12.71 4.18
CA VAL A 328 1.74 -13.20 3.65
C VAL A 328 1.51 -12.67 2.24
N ASN A 329 1.14 -13.56 1.31
CA ASN A 329 0.89 -13.16 -0.07
C ASN A 329 -0.16 -12.03 -0.12
N TYR A 330 0.06 -11.03 -0.97
CA TYR A 330 -0.81 -9.85 -1.11
C TYR A 330 -2.27 -10.17 -1.42
N ARG A 331 -2.58 -11.34 -1.99
CA ARG A 331 -3.92 -11.81 -2.35
C ARG A 331 -4.63 -12.58 -1.24
N VAL A 332 -4.01 -12.76 -0.09
CA VAL A 332 -4.58 -13.49 1.05
C VAL A 332 -4.94 -12.49 2.13
N GLN A 333 -6.14 -12.64 2.70
CA GLN A 333 -6.52 -11.85 3.87
C GLN A 333 -5.51 -12.07 4.99
N LEU A 334 -5.10 -10.99 5.61
CA LEU A 334 -4.16 -11.03 6.72
C LEU A 334 -4.88 -10.60 8.00
N ARG A 335 -4.84 -11.46 9.03
CA ARG A 335 -5.32 -11.10 10.35
C ARG A 335 -4.28 -10.24 11.05
N PHE A 336 -4.62 -8.97 11.30
CA PHE A 336 -3.76 -7.99 11.94
C PHE A 336 -4.13 -7.87 13.42
N THR A 337 -3.37 -8.53 14.27
CA THR A 337 -3.57 -8.56 15.73
C THR A 337 -2.24 -8.32 16.42
N LYS A 338 -2.28 -8.07 17.73
CA LYS A 338 -1.06 -7.96 18.53
C LYS A 338 -0.23 -9.24 18.44
N GLU A 339 -0.88 -10.40 18.46
CA GLU A 339 -0.23 -11.71 18.38
C GLU A 339 0.49 -11.91 17.04
N SER A 340 -0.14 -11.49 15.92
CA SER A 340 0.50 -11.59 14.61
C SER A 340 1.70 -10.65 14.48
N LEU A 341 1.61 -9.45 15.06
CA LEU A 341 2.72 -8.50 15.14
C LEU A 341 3.86 -9.02 16.06
N ASP A 342 3.54 -9.56 17.23
CA ASP A 342 4.53 -10.18 18.13
C ASP A 342 5.22 -11.37 17.43
N GLY A 343 4.48 -12.18 16.68
CA GLY A 343 5.04 -13.26 15.85
C GLY A 343 6.00 -12.75 14.79
N ALA A 344 5.63 -11.70 14.06
CA ALA A 344 6.48 -11.07 13.04
C ALA A 344 7.74 -10.46 13.63
N ARG A 345 7.62 -9.74 14.76
CA ARG A 345 8.77 -9.21 15.52
C ARG A 345 9.72 -10.33 15.91
N ASN A 346 9.22 -11.39 16.57
CA ASN A 346 10.05 -12.49 17.01
C ASN A 346 10.79 -13.15 15.86
N ALA A 347 10.13 -13.34 14.72
CA ALA A 347 10.74 -13.90 13.52
C ALA A 347 11.83 -12.99 12.95
N ARG A 348 11.58 -11.66 12.85
CA ARG A 348 12.56 -10.68 12.38
C ARG A 348 13.77 -10.60 13.32
N VAL A 349 13.54 -10.52 14.62
CA VAL A 349 14.61 -10.46 15.63
C VAL A 349 15.46 -11.73 15.63
N SER A 350 14.81 -12.90 15.50
CA SER A 350 15.54 -14.18 15.37
C SER A 350 16.40 -14.21 14.11
N LEU A 351 15.89 -13.70 12.98
CA LEU A 351 16.64 -13.56 11.73
C LEU A 351 17.88 -12.67 11.94
N ILE A 352 17.72 -11.48 12.51
CA ILE A 352 18.80 -10.54 12.77
C ILE A 352 19.84 -11.14 13.74
N SER A 353 19.39 -11.83 14.79
CA SER A 353 20.29 -12.50 15.74
C SER A 353 21.18 -13.55 15.05
N LYS A 354 20.61 -14.37 14.17
CA LYS A 354 21.36 -15.36 13.37
C LYS A 354 22.36 -14.66 12.45
N LEU A 355 21.95 -13.59 11.78
CA LEU A 355 22.84 -12.80 10.92
C LEU A 355 24.00 -12.18 11.69
N ARG A 356 23.76 -11.66 12.90
CA ARG A 356 24.82 -11.12 13.79
C ARG A 356 25.84 -12.19 14.17
N ASN A 357 25.41 -13.42 14.47
CA ASN A 357 26.32 -14.52 14.75
C ASN A 357 27.19 -14.85 13.53
N ILE A 358 26.57 -14.98 12.35
CA ILE A 358 27.30 -15.21 11.10
C ILE A 358 28.25 -14.06 10.77
N TYR A 359 27.86 -12.81 11.05
CA TYR A 359 28.69 -11.62 10.86
C TYR A 359 29.95 -11.64 11.73
N ARG A 360 29.84 -12.10 12.97
CA ARG A 360 31.01 -12.29 13.84
C ARG A 360 31.92 -13.39 13.31
N GLU A 361 31.37 -14.50 12.83
CA GLU A 361 32.11 -15.62 12.25
C GLU A 361 32.81 -15.25 10.94
N SER A 362 32.21 -14.37 10.11
CA SER A 362 32.78 -13.91 8.84
C SER A 362 34.02 -13.01 9.00
N ASN A 363 34.34 -12.60 10.25
CA ASN A 363 35.35 -11.57 10.51
C ASN A 363 35.13 -10.27 9.72
N GLN A 364 33.87 -9.93 9.46
CA GLN A 364 33.43 -8.73 8.75
C GLN A 364 33.96 -8.63 7.32
N LYS A 365 34.23 -9.75 6.68
CA LYS A 365 34.66 -9.81 5.29
C LYS A 365 33.46 -9.75 4.35
N GLU A 366 33.66 -9.13 3.19
CA GLU A 366 32.72 -9.25 2.08
C GLU A 366 32.91 -10.60 1.39
N GLY A 367 31.81 -11.26 1.07
CA GLY A 367 31.75 -12.53 0.34
C GLY A 367 31.23 -12.38 -1.06
N GLU A 368 30.99 -13.50 -1.71
CA GLU A 368 30.39 -13.58 -3.04
C GLU A 368 28.90 -13.95 -2.92
N ILE A 369 28.11 -13.58 -3.94
CA ILE A 369 26.71 -13.96 -4.01
C ILE A 369 26.61 -15.43 -4.40
N LEU A 370 25.89 -16.21 -3.62
CA LEU A 370 25.61 -17.61 -3.88
C LEU A 370 24.52 -17.76 -4.97
N GLU A 371 24.92 -17.90 -6.20
CA GLU A 371 24.06 -17.87 -7.39
C GLU A 371 22.94 -18.92 -7.37
N ASP A 372 23.16 -20.08 -6.71
CA ASP A 372 22.12 -21.13 -6.58
C ASP A 372 20.97 -20.65 -5.70
N TYR A 373 21.26 -19.99 -4.58
CA TYR A 373 20.26 -19.41 -3.70
C TYR A 373 19.60 -18.19 -4.35
N LYS A 374 20.35 -17.37 -5.08
CA LYS A 374 19.80 -16.25 -5.84
C LYS A 374 18.79 -16.73 -6.90
N ARG A 375 19.09 -17.80 -7.62
CA ARG A 375 18.14 -18.38 -8.58
C ARG A 375 16.88 -18.89 -7.89
N GLN A 376 16.99 -19.50 -6.71
CA GLN A 376 15.83 -19.94 -5.92
C GLN A 376 15.00 -18.74 -5.46
N PHE A 377 15.63 -17.69 -4.96
CA PHE A 377 14.98 -16.46 -4.53
C PHE A 377 14.21 -15.80 -5.69
N ILE A 378 14.84 -15.63 -6.84
CA ILE A 378 14.20 -15.10 -8.06
C ILE A 378 13.02 -15.97 -8.48
N LYS A 379 13.17 -17.29 -8.46
CA LYS A 379 12.08 -18.20 -8.81
C LYS A 379 10.84 -18.01 -7.94
N GLU A 380 11.01 -17.79 -6.65
CA GLU A 380 9.88 -17.51 -5.75
C GLU A 380 9.26 -16.12 -6.03
N LEU A 381 10.06 -15.09 -6.28
CA LEU A 381 9.55 -13.78 -6.70
C LEU A 381 8.75 -13.87 -8.01
N GLU A 382 9.26 -14.63 -8.98
CA GLU A 382 8.60 -14.82 -10.26
C GLU A 382 7.32 -15.66 -10.21
N ASN A 383 7.09 -16.36 -9.11
CA ASN A 383 5.92 -17.17 -8.86
C ASN A 383 4.85 -16.41 -8.08
N ASN A 384 4.20 -15.45 -8.75
CA ASN A 384 3.12 -14.63 -8.17
C ASN A 384 3.54 -13.87 -6.90
N LEU A 385 4.75 -13.32 -6.92
CA LEU A 385 5.32 -12.58 -5.79
C LEU A 385 5.24 -13.39 -4.48
N ASN A 386 5.75 -14.63 -4.50
CA ASN A 386 5.73 -15.53 -3.33
C ASN A 386 6.80 -15.13 -2.31
N VAL A 387 6.58 -14.03 -1.59
CA VAL A 387 7.55 -13.50 -0.61
C VAL A 387 7.76 -14.47 0.56
N SER A 388 6.72 -15.19 0.99
CA SER A 388 6.89 -16.24 2.01
C SER A 388 7.85 -17.35 1.56
N GLY A 389 7.84 -17.70 0.27
CA GLY A 389 8.82 -18.60 -0.33
C GLY A 389 10.25 -18.02 -0.30
N THR A 390 10.41 -16.72 -0.54
CA THR A 390 11.74 -16.08 -0.44
C THR A 390 12.28 -16.09 0.99
N LEU A 391 11.44 -15.90 2.00
CA LEU A 391 11.83 -16.04 3.41
C LEU A 391 12.25 -17.48 3.75
N ALA A 392 11.61 -18.48 3.13
CA ALA A 392 12.03 -19.89 3.27
C ALA A 392 13.40 -20.14 2.64
N VAL A 393 13.71 -19.53 1.49
CA VAL A 393 15.06 -19.58 0.88
C VAL A 393 16.12 -19.00 1.81
N ILE A 394 15.84 -17.81 2.43
CA ILE A 394 16.73 -17.21 3.42
C ILE A 394 16.93 -18.16 4.62
N SER A 395 15.85 -18.75 5.15
CA SER A 395 15.94 -19.71 6.25
C SER A 395 16.77 -20.97 5.90
N GLY A 396 16.68 -21.43 4.64
CA GLY A 396 17.51 -22.52 4.12
C GLY A 396 18.99 -22.15 4.05
N LEU A 397 19.27 -20.94 3.56
CA LEU A 397 20.63 -20.41 3.44
C LEU A 397 21.30 -20.24 4.81
N LEU A 398 20.59 -19.74 5.82
CA LEU A 398 21.08 -19.63 7.20
C LEU A 398 21.45 -20.95 7.85
N LYS A 399 20.92 -22.08 7.36
CA LYS A 399 21.21 -23.44 7.85
C LYS A 399 22.22 -24.19 6.98
N SER A 400 22.72 -23.55 5.94
CA SER A 400 23.66 -24.16 5.01
C SER A 400 25.05 -24.26 5.61
N LYS A 401 25.98 -24.94 4.89
CA LYS A 401 27.40 -25.04 5.24
C LYS A 401 28.25 -24.09 4.38
N GLU A 402 27.62 -23.09 3.78
CA GLU A 402 28.31 -22.09 2.97
C GLU A 402 29.17 -21.19 3.86
N LYS A 403 30.09 -20.46 3.28
CA LYS A 403 30.95 -19.55 4.04
C LYS A 403 30.12 -18.42 4.65
N PRO A 404 30.41 -18.02 5.90
CA PRO A 404 29.67 -16.95 6.59
C PRO A 404 29.57 -15.65 5.78
N GLU A 405 30.68 -15.21 5.17
CA GLU A 405 30.72 -14.01 4.35
C GLU A 405 29.82 -14.08 3.11
N ASP A 406 29.75 -15.26 2.45
CA ASP A 406 28.93 -15.47 1.25
C ASP A 406 27.44 -15.52 1.63
N ILE A 407 27.09 -16.10 2.78
CA ILE A 407 25.72 -16.10 3.33
C ILE A 407 25.25 -14.66 3.55
N LEU A 408 26.06 -13.84 4.23
CA LEU A 408 25.71 -12.44 4.52
C LEU A 408 25.53 -11.64 3.24
N THR A 409 26.51 -11.69 2.33
CA THR A 409 26.47 -10.95 1.07
C THR A 409 25.22 -11.33 0.25
N THR A 410 24.87 -12.62 0.23
CA THR A 410 23.68 -13.12 -0.46
C THR A 410 22.39 -12.63 0.17
N ILE A 411 22.28 -12.67 1.51
CA ILE A 411 21.06 -12.19 2.22
C ILE A 411 20.91 -10.67 2.10
N TYR A 412 21.99 -9.90 2.14
CA TYR A 412 21.95 -8.46 1.90
C TYR A 412 21.55 -8.10 0.46
N ASP A 413 21.95 -8.94 -0.54
CA ASP A 413 21.43 -8.80 -1.89
C ASP A 413 19.93 -9.07 -1.99
N PHE A 414 19.40 -10.05 -1.25
CA PHE A 414 17.96 -10.34 -1.17
C PHE A 414 17.18 -9.23 -0.45
N ASP A 415 17.79 -8.59 0.53
CA ASP A 415 17.16 -7.49 1.28
C ASP A 415 16.91 -6.24 0.42
N LYS A 416 17.53 -6.12 -0.76
CA LYS A 416 17.15 -5.11 -1.75
C LYS A 416 15.69 -5.19 -2.18
N VAL A 417 15.06 -6.37 -2.04
CA VAL A 417 13.63 -6.60 -2.33
C VAL A 417 12.78 -6.48 -1.07
N LEU A 418 13.20 -7.11 0.03
CA LEU A 418 12.45 -7.13 1.28
C LEU A 418 12.53 -5.81 2.04
N ASP A 419 13.72 -5.21 2.04
CA ASP A 419 14.08 -3.94 2.66
C ASP A 419 13.72 -3.86 4.15
N LEU A 420 14.21 -4.85 4.87
CA LEU A 420 14.00 -5.04 6.30
C LEU A 420 15.14 -4.46 7.14
N ASN A 421 16.03 -3.67 6.53
CA ASN A 421 17.24 -3.09 7.13
C ASN A 421 18.19 -4.17 7.68
N LEU A 422 18.25 -5.35 7.01
CA LEU A 422 18.99 -6.51 7.56
C LEU A 422 20.48 -6.23 7.72
N ARG A 423 21.10 -5.49 6.79
CA ARG A 423 22.51 -5.14 6.88
C ARG A 423 22.77 -4.18 8.04
N GLU A 424 22.03 -3.08 8.12
CA GLU A 424 22.18 -2.06 9.14
C GLU A 424 21.98 -2.64 10.54
N GLU A 425 20.94 -3.46 10.71
CA GLU A 425 20.63 -4.11 11.97
C GLU A 425 21.67 -5.19 12.36
N THR A 426 22.25 -5.88 11.38
CA THR A 426 23.29 -6.89 11.59
C THR A 426 24.61 -6.25 12.00
N GLU A 427 25.03 -5.20 11.30
CA GLU A 427 26.31 -4.51 11.50
C GLU A 427 26.25 -3.44 12.61
N ARG A 428 25.04 -3.18 13.14
CA ARG A 428 24.85 -2.24 14.26
C ARG A 428 25.71 -2.69 15.44
N LYS A 429 26.57 -1.80 15.91
CA LYS A 429 27.37 -2.06 17.12
C LYS A 429 26.43 -2.38 18.27
N ASP A 430 26.72 -3.46 18.99
CA ASP A 430 25.99 -3.78 20.20
C ASP A 430 25.94 -2.51 21.07
N MET A 431 24.74 -2.11 21.48
CA MET A 431 24.62 -1.06 22.48
C MET A 431 25.33 -1.54 23.74
N ASP A 432 26.08 -0.67 24.41
CA ASP A 432 26.58 -0.93 25.78
C ASP A 432 25.35 -1.11 26.68
N ILE A 433 24.90 -2.36 26.75
CA ILE A 433 23.81 -2.72 27.66
C ILE A 433 24.39 -2.76 29.06
N PRO A 434 23.83 -1.99 30.01
CA PRO A 434 24.33 -1.99 31.39
C PRO A 434 24.40 -3.40 31.98
N GLU A 435 25.44 -3.69 32.69
CA GLU A 435 25.72 -5.03 33.21
C GLU A 435 24.60 -5.55 34.14
N ASP A 436 23.91 -4.64 34.82
CA ASP A 436 22.76 -4.95 35.67
C ASP A 436 21.54 -5.39 34.86
N ILE A 437 21.34 -4.86 33.63
CA ILE A 437 20.27 -5.29 32.70
C ILE A 437 20.60 -6.68 32.13
N LEU A 438 21.85 -6.91 31.72
CA LEU A 438 22.31 -8.23 31.28
C LEU A 438 22.12 -9.28 32.38
N LYS A 439 22.40 -8.93 33.64
CA LYS A 439 22.18 -9.80 34.78
C LYS A 439 20.71 -10.17 34.96
N LEU A 440 19.80 -9.19 34.90
CA LEU A 440 18.35 -9.43 34.98
C LEU A 440 17.84 -10.32 33.84
N ALA A 441 18.35 -10.12 32.61
CA ALA A 441 18.02 -10.94 31.48
C ALA A 441 18.46 -12.40 31.65
N ASN A 442 19.67 -12.63 32.10
CA ASN A 442 20.17 -13.97 32.39
C ASN A 442 19.37 -14.63 33.52
N GLU A 443 19.07 -13.92 34.61
CA GLU A 443 18.23 -14.42 35.70
C GLU A 443 16.83 -14.82 35.20
N ARG A 444 16.25 -14.07 34.26
CA ARG A 444 14.96 -14.43 33.62
C ARG A 444 15.07 -15.73 32.80
N VAL A 445 16.14 -15.91 32.05
CA VAL A 445 16.39 -17.15 31.30
C VAL A 445 16.47 -18.36 32.22
N GLU A 446 17.20 -18.24 33.31
CA GLU A 446 17.33 -19.33 34.31
C GLU A 446 15.98 -19.63 34.98
N ALA A 447 15.19 -18.60 35.34
CA ALA A 447 13.87 -18.79 35.90
C ALA A 447 12.95 -19.56 34.92
N ARG A 448 12.98 -19.22 33.63
CA ARG A 448 12.20 -19.95 32.58
C ARG A 448 12.65 -21.41 32.43
N LYS A 449 13.96 -21.68 32.46
CA LYS A 449 14.49 -23.06 32.43
C LYS A 449 14.02 -23.85 33.66
N ALA A 450 13.94 -23.21 34.81
CA ALA A 450 13.43 -23.78 36.05
C ALA A 450 11.89 -23.87 36.08
N LYS A 451 11.19 -23.37 35.06
CA LYS A 451 9.71 -23.26 34.97
C LYS A 451 9.11 -22.36 36.07
N ASP A 452 9.86 -21.47 36.61
CA ASP A 452 9.43 -20.41 37.54
C ASP A 452 8.98 -19.19 36.71
N PHE A 453 7.77 -19.26 36.24
CA PHE A 453 7.19 -18.22 35.35
C PHE A 453 6.91 -16.92 36.09
N GLU A 454 6.58 -16.99 37.40
CA GLU A 454 6.33 -15.81 38.22
C GLU A 454 7.63 -14.97 38.38
N LEU A 455 8.72 -15.62 38.67
CA LEU A 455 10.03 -14.96 38.74
C LEU A 455 10.47 -14.42 37.38
N ALA A 456 10.23 -15.18 36.30
CA ALA A 456 10.57 -14.76 34.94
C ALA A 456 9.82 -13.49 34.54
N ASP A 457 8.49 -13.39 34.82
CA ASP A 457 7.69 -12.21 34.54
C ASP A 457 8.12 -11.01 35.36
N LYS A 458 8.43 -11.20 36.66
CA LYS A 458 8.97 -10.13 37.50
C LYS A 458 10.29 -9.58 36.99
N LYS A 459 11.19 -10.44 36.48
CA LYS A 459 12.47 -10.01 35.90
C LYS A 459 12.21 -9.23 34.58
N ARG A 460 11.23 -9.65 33.78
CA ARG A 460 10.83 -8.94 32.58
C ARG A 460 10.34 -7.52 32.89
N GLU A 461 9.45 -7.38 33.88
CA GLU A 461 8.98 -6.07 34.32
C GLU A 461 10.13 -5.17 34.81
N GLN A 462 11.11 -5.72 35.53
CA GLN A 462 12.29 -4.98 35.96
C GLN A 462 13.15 -4.48 34.78
N ILE A 463 13.31 -5.28 33.74
CA ILE A 463 14.00 -4.89 32.51
C ILE A 463 13.22 -3.77 31.80
N GLU A 464 11.91 -3.94 31.64
CA GLU A 464 11.03 -2.97 30.98
C GLU A 464 10.98 -1.63 31.73
N SER A 465 10.92 -1.66 33.07
CA SER A 465 10.91 -0.45 33.89
C SER A 465 12.22 0.37 33.81
N ARG A 466 13.31 -0.24 33.32
CA ARG A 466 14.60 0.42 33.10
C ARG A 466 14.82 0.86 31.64
N GLY A 467 13.76 0.81 30.85
CA GLY A 467 13.79 1.26 29.46
C GLY A 467 14.40 0.26 28.48
N TYR A 468 14.36 -1.03 28.82
CA TYR A 468 14.82 -2.10 27.93
C TYR A 468 13.72 -3.13 27.74
N ARG A 469 13.69 -3.76 26.57
CA ARG A 469 12.82 -4.90 26.26
C ARG A 469 13.67 -6.12 25.97
N MET A 470 13.26 -7.26 26.52
CA MET A 470 13.90 -8.54 26.26
C MET A 470 13.05 -9.38 25.30
N ILE A 471 13.66 -9.85 24.24
CA ILE A 471 13.05 -10.70 23.21
C ILE A 471 13.76 -12.06 23.25
N ASP A 472 12.97 -13.13 23.43
CA ASP A 472 13.49 -14.50 23.44
C ASP A 472 13.85 -14.92 22.01
N THR A 473 15.01 -15.55 21.82
CA THR A 473 15.48 -16.12 20.56
C THR A 473 15.78 -17.61 20.74
N GLU A 474 15.95 -18.36 19.62
CA GLU A 474 16.31 -19.77 19.68
C GLU A 474 17.63 -20.00 20.42
N ASP A 475 18.59 -19.07 20.33
CA ASP A 475 19.92 -19.14 20.91
C ASP A 475 20.05 -18.39 22.25
N GLY A 476 18.94 -17.85 22.80
CA GLY A 476 18.97 -17.08 24.04
C GLY A 476 18.01 -15.91 24.07
N PHE A 477 18.51 -14.69 24.11
CA PHE A 477 17.69 -13.47 24.09
C PHE A 477 18.40 -12.29 23.43
N THR A 478 17.61 -11.30 23.03
CA THR A 478 18.09 -9.98 22.61
C THR A 478 17.49 -8.90 23.51
N LEU A 479 18.25 -7.84 23.80
CA LEU A 479 17.78 -6.68 24.55
C LEU A 479 17.71 -5.47 23.62
N GLU A 480 16.59 -4.78 23.65
CA GLU A 480 16.34 -3.54 22.92
C GLU A 480 16.05 -2.41 23.92
N LYS A 481 16.51 -1.21 23.62
CA LYS A 481 16.15 -0.01 24.39
C LYS A 481 14.80 0.49 23.90
N ILE A 482 13.86 0.70 24.83
CA ILE A 482 12.50 1.22 24.57
C ILE A 482 12.39 2.69 24.95
#